data_d779b443d5d4b7d496f83e1ecf0f70cd
#
_entry.id   d779b443d5d4b7d496f83e1ecf0f70cd
#
_cell.length_a   1.000
_cell.length_b   1.000
_cell.length_c   1.000
_cell.angle_alpha   90.00
_cell.angle_beta   90.00
_cell.angle_gamma   90.00
#
_symmetry.space_group_name_H-M   'P 1'
#
loop_
_entity.id
_entity.type
_entity.pdbx_description
1 polymer ?
#
loop_
_entity_poly.entity_id
_entity_poly.type
_entity_poly.pdbx_seq_one_letter_code
_entity_poly.pdbx_strand_id
1 'polypeptide(L)'
;MVETRHQTRLLTLLRDEGPMSRVELGERLELPRARVGAEVTRLGEVGLIETAGPSASRGGRRSTLVRLAGDLRVLAVDVGATSVGLAVTDASCEVLAHAVEDCDVRQGPHPVLRRVAELAAKVREEAPGRLVAAGIGLPGPVSFAEGMAVAPPIMPGWDRFNVRDHLGGLWGCPVAVDNDVNAMALGERHAGVARSTDDLMFVKIGTGIGCGIVLGGKVYRGVAGTAGDIGHIRLDDYGPTCACGEVGCLEAYFGGAALARDGLALARSGRSAHLAEVAADGGAVTARDVGRAAAAGDFGAVNLIRDGGRRLGQVIASLVCFINPGMVVIGGGVAQLGHQLLAEVRSAVYRRSLPLATGNLPIVLSELGETAGVIGAAWSATDRAFTLSS
;
A
#
# COMPACT_ATOMS: atom_id res chain seq x y z
N MET A 1 -9.63 -22.07 13.15
CA MET A 1 -8.36 -21.99 12.38
C MET A 1 -8.56 -22.72 11.06
N VAL A 2 -7.85 -22.29 10.02
CA VAL A 2 -7.85 -22.96 8.70
C VAL A 2 -6.90 -24.16 8.77
N GLU A 3 -7.42 -25.33 8.43
CA GLU A 3 -6.73 -26.62 8.65
C GLU A 3 -6.30 -27.29 7.33
N THR A 4 -6.86 -26.89 6.21
CA THR A 4 -6.59 -27.52 4.93
C THR A 4 -6.38 -26.51 3.80
N ARG A 5 -5.58 -26.89 2.79
CA ARG A 5 -5.41 -26.10 1.56
C ARG A 5 -6.75 -25.84 0.84
N HIS A 6 -7.71 -26.74 0.98
CA HIS A 6 -9.05 -26.55 0.39
C HIS A 6 -9.82 -25.45 1.09
N GLN A 7 -9.71 -25.33 2.41
CA GLN A 7 -10.30 -24.23 3.19
C GLN A 7 -9.69 -22.89 2.79
N THR A 8 -8.36 -22.80 2.70
CA THR A 8 -7.65 -21.61 2.20
C THR A 8 -8.21 -21.19 0.84
N ARG A 9 -8.23 -22.09 -0.14
CA ARG A 9 -8.73 -21.80 -1.50
C ARG A 9 -10.21 -21.38 -1.50
N LEU A 10 -11.04 -22.02 -0.66
CA LEU A 10 -12.46 -21.69 -0.54
C LEU A 10 -12.68 -20.29 0.04
N LEU A 11 -11.99 -19.95 1.14
CA LEU A 11 -12.09 -18.63 1.75
C LEU A 11 -11.58 -17.53 0.82
N THR A 12 -10.44 -17.77 0.16
CA THR A 12 -9.89 -16.85 -0.84
C THR A 12 -10.88 -16.61 -1.98
N LEU A 13 -11.49 -17.68 -2.52
CA LEU A 13 -12.46 -17.58 -3.60
C LEU A 13 -13.71 -16.79 -3.18
N LEU A 14 -14.21 -17.01 -1.96
CA LEU A 14 -15.35 -16.25 -1.43
C LEU A 14 -15.02 -14.79 -1.16
N ARG A 15 -13.76 -14.47 -0.79
CA ARG A 15 -13.29 -13.09 -0.65
C ARG A 15 -13.25 -12.40 -2.00
N ASP A 16 -12.65 -13.05 -2.99
CA ASP A 16 -12.30 -12.44 -4.29
C ASP A 16 -13.50 -12.32 -5.22
N GLU A 17 -14.41 -13.29 -5.18
CA GLU A 17 -15.53 -13.39 -6.13
C GLU A 17 -16.92 -13.29 -5.46
N GLY A 18 -16.96 -13.23 -4.12
CA GLY A 18 -18.20 -13.06 -3.36
C GLY A 18 -18.98 -14.35 -3.12
N PRO A 19 -20.28 -14.25 -2.78
CA PRO A 19 -21.12 -15.38 -2.42
C PRO A 19 -21.30 -16.38 -3.55
N MET A 20 -21.10 -17.67 -3.28
CA MET A 20 -21.23 -18.76 -4.25
C MET A 20 -22.05 -19.92 -3.74
N SER A 21 -22.68 -20.66 -4.65
CA SER A 21 -23.31 -21.93 -4.31
C SER A 21 -22.24 -23.03 -4.12
N ARG A 22 -22.61 -24.11 -3.38
CA ARG A 22 -21.72 -25.27 -3.21
C ARG A 22 -21.35 -25.94 -4.54
N VAL A 23 -22.20 -25.81 -5.57
CA VAL A 23 -21.93 -26.34 -6.91
C VAL A 23 -20.86 -25.51 -7.59
N GLU A 24 -21.01 -24.19 -7.63
CA GLU A 24 -20.01 -23.26 -8.19
C GLU A 24 -18.66 -23.41 -7.47
N LEU A 25 -18.65 -23.49 -6.13
CA LEU A 25 -17.43 -23.76 -5.36
C LEU A 25 -16.75 -25.07 -5.78
N GLY A 26 -17.55 -26.12 -6.03
CA GLY A 26 -17.01 -27.41 -6.49
C GLY A 26 -16.37 -27.32 -7.88
N GLU A 27 -17.02 -26.62 -8.80
CA GLU A 27 -16.51 -26.39 -10.18
C GLU A 27 -15.24 -25.53 -10.17
N ARG A 28 -15.25 -24.41 -9.44
CA ARG A 28 -14.10 -23.47 -9.38
C ARG A 28 -12.88 -24.06 -8.66
N LEU A 29 -13.10 -24.88 -7.64
CA LEU A 29 -12.02 -25.52 -6.86
C LEU A 29 -11.62 -26.89 -7.41
N GLU A 30 -12.36 -27.42 -8.39
CA GLU A 30 -12.18 -28.78 -8.93
C GLU A 30 -12.32 -29.85 -7.83
N LEU A 31 -13.33 -29.69 -6.95
CA LEU A 31 -13.55 -30.57 -5.81
C LEU A 31 -14.87 -31.34 -5.92
N PRO A 32 -14.92 -32.62 -5.52
CA PRO A 32 -16.16 -33.37 -5.40
C PRO A 32 -17.15 -32.72 -4.42
N ARG A 33 -18.46 -32.79 -4.71
CA ARG A 33 -19.54 -32.21 -3.87
C ARG A 33 -19.45 -32.58 -2.40
N ALA A 34 -19.12 -33.84 -2.10
CA ALA A 34 -18.97 -34.32 -0.73
C ALA A 34 -17.83 -33.58 0.01
N ARG A 35 -16.72 -33.31 -0.68
CA ARG A 35 -15.58 -32.60 -0.11
C ARG A 35 -15.94 -31.14 0.14
N VAL A 36 -16.54 -30.45 -0.83
CA VAL A 36 -17.04 -29.07 -0.65
C VAL A 36 -18.01 -29.00 0.51
N GLY A 37 -18.95 -29.95 0.60
CA GLY A 37 -19.90 -30.03 1.70
C GLY A 37 -19.23 -30.11 3.07
N ALA A 38 -18.22 -30.96 3.20
CA ALA A 38 -17.46 -31.14 4.45
C ALA A 38 -16.69 -29.85 4.83
N GLU A 39 -16.01 -29.23 3.87
CA GLU A 39 -15.24 -27.98 4.16
C GLU A 39 -16.17 -26.81 4.50
N VAL A 40 -17.29 -26.66 3.79
CA VAL A 40 -18.30 -25.64 4.10
C VAL A 40 -18.89 -25.86 5.50
N THR A 41 -19.17 -27.09 5.90
CA THR A 41 -19.67 -27.39 7.25
C THR A 41 -18.64 -27.01 8.32
N ARG A 42 -17.39 -27.42 8.17
CA ARG A 42 -16.32 -27.09 9.12
C ARG A 42 -16.07 -25.58 9.25
N LEU A 43 -16.00 -24.88 8.12
CA LEU A 43 -15.82 -23.42 8.13
C LEU A 43 -17.02 -22.68 8.73
N GLY A 44 -18.25 -23.21 8.55
CA GLY A 44 -19.44 -22.72 9.21
C GLY A 44 -19.43 -22.96 10.73
N GLU A 45 -18.97 -24.12 11.19
CA GLU A 45 -18.85 -24.43 12.63
C GLU A 45 -17.87 -23.49 13.36
N VAL A 46 -16.79 -23.06 12.69
CA VAL A 46 -15.86 -22.06 13.25
C VAL A 46 -16.27 -20.61 12.95
N GLY A 47 -17.41 -20.41 12.28
CA GLY A 47 -18.00 -19.11 12.01
C GLY A 47 -17.19 -18.25 11.01
N LEU A 48 -16.45 -18.86 10.09
CA LEU A 48 -15.76 -18.12 9.03
C LEU A 48 -16.64 -17.89 7.80
N ILE A 49 -17.64 -18.72 7.62
CA ILE A 49 -18.60 -18.59 6.54
C ILE A 49 -20.04 -18.75 7.07
N GLU A 50 -20.97 -18.21 6.33
CA GLU A 50 -22.40 -18.31 6.62
C GLU A 50 -23.23 -18.49 5.35
N THR A 51 -24.52 -18.79 5.52
CA THR A 51 -25.48 -18.90 4.44
C THR A 51 -25.99 -17.51 4.03
N ALA A 52 -25.90 -17.17 2.75
CA ALA A 52 -26.28 -15.86 2.19
C ALA A 52 -27.67 -15.85 1.51
N GLY A 53 -28.53 -16.83 1.82
CA GLY A 53 -29.84 -16.92 1.19
C GLY A 53 -29.85 -17.67 -0.15
N PRO A 54 -30.99 -17.69 -0.86
CA PRO A 54 -31.13 -18.42 -2.13
C PRO A 54 -30.49 -17.65 -3.30
N SER A 55 -29.85 -18.36 -4.24
CA SER A 55 -29.37 -17.81 -5.50
C SER A 55 -30.51 -17.25 -6.37
N ALA A 56 -30.15 -16.30 -7.28
CA ALA A 56 -31.10 -15.88 -8.32
C ALA A 56 -31.54 -17.10 -9.16
N SER A 57 -32.83 -17.21 -9.44
CA SER A 57 -33.40 -18.36 -10.19
C SER A 57 -33.03 -18.29 -11.66
N ARG A 58 -32.34 -19.32 -12.15
CA ARG A 58 -32.12 -19.56 -13.61
C ARG A 58 -32.94 -20.75 -14.11
N GLY A 59 -34.09 -21.05 -13.46
CA GLY A 59 -34.87 -22.23 -13.74
C GLY A 59 -34.39 -23.49 -12.98
N GLY A 60 -35.11 -23.94 -11.95
CA GLY A 60 -34.76 -25.08 -11.11
C GLY A 60 -34.81 -24.77 -9.60
N ARG A 61 -34.46 -25.78 -8.76
CA ARG A 61 -34.39 -25.61 -7.31
C ARG A 61 -33.31 -24.61 -6.94
N ARG A 62 -33.68 -23.51 -6.26
CA ARG A 62 -32.72 -22.46 -5.81
C ARG A 62 -31.67 -23.08 -4.92
N SER A 63 -30.40 -22.89 -5.29
CA SER A 63 -29.26 -23.28 -4.44
C SER A 63 -29.01 -22.21 -3.37
N THR A 64 -28.61 -22.66 -2.20
CA THR A 64 -28.21 -21.77 -1.10
C THR A 64 -26.79 -21.28 -1.35
N LEU A 65 -26.60 -19.96 -1.29
CA LEU A 65 -25.27 -19.35 -1.39
C LEU A 65 -24.55 -19.42 -0.05
N VAL A 66 -23.22 -19.52 -0.12
CA VAL A 66 -22.28 -19.43 0.99
C VAL A 66 -21.46 -18.17 0.80
N ARG A 67 -21.22 -17.43 1.87
CA ARG A 67 -20.35 -16.25 1.89
C ARG A 67 -19.45 -16.23 3.12
N LEU A 68 -18.46 -15.36 3.15
CA LEU A 68 -17.73 -15.03 4.39
C LEU A 68 -18.74 -14.50 5.43
N ALA A 69 -18.54 -14.83 6.71
CA ALA A 69 -19.48 -14.42 7.75
C ALA A 69 -19.47 -12.88 7.92
N GLY A 70 -20.63 -12.28 7.99
CA GLY A 70 -20.81 -10.83 7.96
C GLY A 70 -20.33 -10.11 9.22
N ASP A 71 -20.05 -10.84 10.32
CA ASP A 71 -19.50 -10.31 11.55
C ASP A 71 -17.96 -10.23 11.57
N LEU A 72 -17.27 -10.82 10.57
CA LEU A 72 -15.83 -10.81 10.51
C LEU A 72 -15.29 -9.41 10.25
N ARG A 73 -14.26 -9.02 11.00
CA ARG A 73 -13.57 -7.74 10.85
C ARG A 73 -12.08 -7.96 10.69
N VAL A 74 -11.47 -7.12 9.86
CA VAL A 74 -10.03 -7.04 9.66
C VAL A 74 -9.60 -5.63 10.01
N LEU A 75 -8.56 -5.52 10.82
CA LEU A 75 -7.96 -4.24 11.16
C LEU A 75 -6.79 -3.99 10.22
N ALA A 76 -6.78 -2.86 9.55
CA ALA A 76 -5.76 -2.49 8.57
C ALA A 76 -5.12 -1.17 8.96
N VAL A 77 -3.80 -1.13 9.01
CA VAL A 77 -3.00 0.03 9.43
C VAL A 77 -1.98 0.37 8.35
N ASP A 78 -1.88 1.63 8.01
CA ASP A 78 -0.84 2.19 7.15
C ASP A 78 -0.06 3.25 7.95
N VAL A 79 1.15 2.92 8.36
CA VAL A 79 2.05 3.84 9.05
C VAL A 79 2.91 4.53 8.01
N GLY A 80 2.73 5.84 7.86
CA GLY A 80 3.62 6.69 7.10
C GLY A 80 4.71 7.31 7.96
N ALA A 81 5.58 8.12 7.36
CA ALA A 81 6.61 8.84 8.12
C ALA A 81 6.03 9.88 9.10
N THR A 82 4.90 10.50 8.74
CA THR A 82 4.28 11.62 9.46
C THR A 82 2.79 11.43 9.77
N SER A 83 2.21 10.30 9.40
CA SER A 83 0.80 10.01 9.62
C SER A 83 0.55 8.52 9.83
N VAL A 84 -0.57 8.18 10.43
CA VAL A 84 -1.09 6.83 10.50
C VAL A 84 -2.53 6.82 9.98
N GLY A 85 -2.77 5.97 8.97
CA GLY A 85 -4.11 5.61 8.50
C GLY A 85 -4.54 4.28 9.11
N LEU A 86 -5.80 4.16 9.49
CA LEU A 86 -6.36 2.95 10.03
C LEU A 86 -7.76 2.72 9.48
N ALA A 87 -8.05 1.48 9.09
CA ALA A 87 -9.37 1.07 8.68
C ALA A 87 -9.82 -0.21 9.38
N VAL A 88 -11.13 -0.34 9.57
CA VAL A 88 -11.78 -1.62 9.82
C VAL A 88 -12.49 -2.02 8.53
N THR A 89 -12.18 -3.21 8.03
CA THR A 89 -12.84 -3.78 6.86
C THR A 89 -13.64 -5.01 7.25
N ASP A 90 -14.54 -5.43 6.37
CA ASP A 90 -15.05 -6.80 6.40
C ASP A 90 -13.99 -7.81 5.90
N ALA A 91 -14.33 -9.08 5.88
CA ALA A 91 -13.41 -10.13 5.41
C ALA A 91 -13.23 -10.15 3.88
N SER A 92 -14.02 -9.38 3.13
CA SER A 92 -13.84 -9.13 1.68
C SER A 92 -12.97 -7.90 1.41
N CYS A 93 -12.41 -7.30 2.47
CA CYS A 93 -11.57 -6.09 2.44
C CYS A 93 -12.32 -4.82 2.01
N GLU A 94 -13.65 -4.77 2.10
CA GLU A 94 -14.43 -3.55 1.95
C GLU A 94 -14.29 -2.69 3.21
N VAL A 95 -13.95 -1.40 3.03
CA VAL A 95 -13.74 -0.47 4.14
C VAL A 95 -15.08 -0.09 4.77
N LEU A 96 -15.23 -0.37 6.06
CA LEU A 96 -16.43 -0.08 6.85
C LEU A 96 -16.28 1.19 7.69
N ALA A 97 -15.07 1.43 8.22
CA ALA A 97 -14.72 2.64 8.96
C ALA A 97 -13.25 2.97 8.73
N HIS A 98 -12.89 4.24 8.73
CA HIS A 98 -11.54 4.69 8.42
C HIS A 98 -11.23 6.00 9.15
N ALA A 99 -10.00 6.13 9.64
CA ALA A 99 -9.48 7.38 10.21
C ALA A 99 -8.01 7.56 9.84
N VAL A 100 -7.59 8.83 9.77
CA VAL A 100 -6.18 9.22 9.58
C VAL A 100 -5.83 10.24 10.66
N GLU A 101 -4.65 10.10 11.25
CA GLU A 101 -4.12 11.04 12.23
C GLU A 101 -2.65 11.34 11.96
N ASP A 102 -2.20 12.52 12.38
CA ASP A 102 -0.79 12.87 12.36
C ASP A 102 -0.02 12.03 13.39
N CYS A 103 1.05 11.41 12.95
CA CYS A 103 1.89 10.56 13.79
C CYS A 103 3.32 10.53 13.24
N ASP A 104 4.28 10.98 14.04
CA ASP A 104 5.69 10.97 13.64
C ASP A 104 6.32 9.61 14.00
N VAL A 105 6.67 8.82 13.00
CA VAL A 105 7.28 7.50 13.17
C VAL A 105 8.62 7.55 13.92
N ARG A 106 9.29 8.71 13.93
CA ARG A 106 10.57 8.93 14.64
C ARG A 106 10.45 8.89 16.16
N GLN A 107 9.23 8.94 16.71
CA GLN A 107 9.01 8.77 18.14
C GLN A 107 9.33 7.36 18.65
N GLY A 108 9.58 6.42 17.74
CA GLY A 108 9.89 5.02 18.06
C GLY A 108 8.67 4.13 18.15
N PRO A 109 8.87 2.78 18.26
CA PRO A 109 7.79 1.81 18.13
C PRO A 109 6.73 1.92 19.23
N HIS A 110 7.12 2.08 20.48
CA HIS A 110 6.16 2.06 21.59
C HIS A 110 5.16 3.23 21.57
N PRO A 111 5.55 4.51 21.41
CA PRO A 111 4.59 5.62 21.30
C PRO A 111 3.69 5.49 20.08
N VAL A 112 4.27 5.16 18.92
CA VAL A 112 3.52 5.03 17.66
C VAL A 112 2.51 3.88 17.73
N LEU A 113 2.92 2.68 18.19
CA LEU A 113 2.01 1.54 18.27
C LEU A 113 0.95 1.70 19.37
N ARG A 114 1.24 2.47 20.42
CA ARG A 114 0.21 2.88 21.39
C ARG A 114 -0.84 3.75 20.71
N ARG A 115 -0.41 4.74 19.91
CA ARG A 115 -1.33 5.59 19.17
C ARG A 115 -2.17 4.81 18.16
N VAL A 116 -1.55 3.86 17.46
CA VAL A 116 -2.25 2.89 16.59
C VAL A 116 -3.32 2.12 17.37
N ALA A 117 -3.00 1.64 18.57
CA ALA A 117 -3.95 0.91 19.40
C ALA A 117 -5.14 1.77 19.88
N GLU A 118 -4.87 3.02 20.25
CA GLU A 118 -5.91 3.99 20.64
C GLU A 118 -6.85 4.32 19.47
N LEU A 119 -6.27 4.56 18.28
CA LEU A 119 -7.04 4.81 17.07
C LEU A 119 -7.85 3.57 16.67
N ALA A 120 -7.25 2.38 16.76
CA ALA A 120 -7.93 1.11 16.49
C ALA A 120 -9.16 0.89 17.39
N ALA A 121 -9.06 1.24 18.66
CA ALA A 121 -10.20 1.15 19.57
C ALA A 121 -11.37 2.02 19.10
N LYS A 122 -11.11 3.28 18.73
CA LYS A 122 -12.13 4.22 18.23
C LYS A 122 -12.78 3.73 16.93
N VAL A 123 -11.98 3.38 15.91
CA VAL A 123 -12.51 2.99 14.60
C VAL A 123 -13.29 1.68 14.67
N ARG A 124 -12.92 0.77 15.59
CA ARG A 124 -13.68 -0.47 15.81
C ARG A 124 -15.05 -0.26 16.46
N GLU A 125 -15.27 0.81 17.20
CA GLU A 125 -16.61 1.17 17.71
C GLU A 125 -17.59 1.51 16.58
N GLU A 126 -17.10 2.08 15.47
CA GLU A 126 -17.90 2.44 14.30
C GLU A 126 -18.26 1.22 13.44
N ALA A 127 -17.45 0.16 13.50
CA ALA A 127 -17.66 -1.08 12.73
C ALA A 127 -17.52 -2.32 13.61
N PRO A 128 -18.47 -2.57 14.51
CA PRO A 128 -18.40 -3.68 15.45
C PRO A 128 -18.42 -5.04 14.76
N GLY A 129 -17.76 -6.02 15.38
CA GLY A 129 -17.67 -7.38 14.89
C GLY A 129 -16.49 -8.13 15.47
N ARG A 130 -16.30 -9.37 15.03
CA ARG A 130 -15.25 -10.27 15.46
C ARG A 130 -13.96 -10.04 14.69
N LEU A 131 -12.94 -9.52 15.36
CA LEU A 131 -11.62 -9.32 14.75
C LEU A 131 -10.96 -10.69 14.47
N VAL A 132 -10.64 -10.96 13.19
CA VAL A 132 -10.05 -12.23 12.76
C VAL A 132 -8.64 -12.09 12.25
N ALA A 133 -8.23 -10.89 11.86
CA ALA A 133 -6.88 -10.60 11.38
C ALA A 133 -6.56 -9.12 11.51
N ALA A 134 -5.26 -8.79 11.51
CA ALA A 134 -4.80 -7.43 11.33
C ALA A 134 -3.63 -7.38 10.35
N GLY A 135 -3.51 -6.25 9.63
CA GLY A 135 -2.40 -5.96 8.73
C GLY A 135 -1.83 -4.59 9.01
N ILE A 136 -0.52 -4.46 8.88
CA ILE A 136 0.17 -3.18 9.06
C ILE A 136 1.25 -2.98 8.01
N GLY A 137 1.19 -1.84 7.29
CA GLY A 137 2.24 -1.31 6.46
C GLY A 137 3.15 -0.40 7.28
N LEU A 138 4.48 -0.54 7.12
CA LEU A 138 5.49 0.28 7.77
C LEU A 138 6.40 0.94 6.73
N PRO A 139 6.86 2.18 6.93
CA PRO A 139 7.82 2.80 6.04
C PRO A 139 9.20 2.17 6.22
N GLY A 140 9.93 1.97 5.12
CA GLY A 140 11.27 1.39 5.11
C GLY A 140 11.33 -0.12 4.95
N PRO A 141 12.53 -0.72 5.02
CA PRO A 141 12.73 -2.15 4.85
C PRO A 141 12.03 -2.97 5.93
N VAL A 142 11.27 -4.00 5.51
CA VAL A 142 10.52 -4.90 6.40
C VAL A 142 10.81 -6.35 6.06
N SER A 143 11.19 -7.15 7.06
CA SER A 143 11.19 -8.60 6.96
C SER A 143 9.75 -9.11 7.09
N PHE A 144 9.10 -9.40 5.97
CA PHE A 144 7.74 -9.94 5.94
C PHE A 144 7.64 -11.28 6.67
N ALA A 145 8.66 -12.13 6.56
CA ALA A 145 8.70 -13.42 7.22
C ALA A 145 8.73 -13.29 8.75
N GLU A 146 9.54 -12.37 9.27
CA GLU A 146 9.73 -12.15 10.70
C GLU A 146 8.73 -11.16 11.30
N GLY A 147 8.15 -10.26 10.48
CA GLY A 147 7.18 -9.26 10.91
C GLY A 147 7.80 -8.09 11.68
N MET A 148 8.98 -7.64 11.22
CA MET A 148 9.73 -6.55 11.85
C MET A 148 10.37 -5.64 10.81
N ALA A 149 10.63 -4.39 11.19
CA ALA A 149 11.48 -3.49 10.41
C ALA A 149 12.96 -3.88 10.55
N VAL A 150 13.74 -3.69 9.49
CA VAL A 150 15.17 -4.03 9.46
C VAL A 150 15.98 -2.80 9.03
N ALA A 151 16.79 -2.29 9.93
CA ALA A 151 17.64 -1.12 9.73
C ALA A 151 16.96 0.06 9.00
N PRO A 152 15.74 0.49 9.41
CA PRO A 152 15.00 1.52 8.72
C PRO A 152 15.64 2.91 8.94
N PRO A 153 16.04 3.65 7.87
CA PRO A 153 16.83 4.87 8.01
C PRO A 153 16.15 6.00 8.79
N ILE A 154 14.82 6.09 8.68
CA ILE A 154 14.03 7.19 9.26
C ILE A 154 13.24 6.81 10.52
N MET A 155 13.46 5.59 11.06
CA MET A 155 12.67 5.04 12.15
C MET A 155 13.55 4.62 13.34
N PRO A 156 14.03 5.55 14.17
CA PRO A 156 14.89 5.22 15.31
C PRO A 156 14.18 4.30 16.31
N GLY A 157 14.87 3.26 16.76
CA GLY A 157 14.37 2.28 17.72
C GLY A 157 13.47 1.18 17.12
N TRP A 158 13.18 1.19 15.82
CA TRP A 158 12.37 0.15 15.18
C TRP A 158 13.21 -1.04 14.68
N ASP A 159 14.53 -0.90 14.58
CA ASP A 159 15.36 -2.00 14.08
C ASP A 159 15.15 -3.26 14.92
N ARG A 160 14.76 -4.35 14.24
CA ARG A 160 14.42 -5.65 14.82
C ARG A 160 13.33 -5.65 15.90
N PHE A 161 12.54 -4.59 16.01
CA PHE A 161 11.35 -4.61 16.85
C PHE A 161 10.28 -5.50 16.20
N ASN A 162 9.86 -6.55 16.93
CA ASN A 162 8.87 -7.50 16.41
C ASN A 162 7.45 -6.94 16.51
N VAL A 163 7.03 -6.24 15.47
CA VAL A 163 5.70 -5.58 15.38
C VAL A 163 4.59 -6.63 15.34
N ARG A 164 4.82 -7.76 14.66
CA ARG A 164 3.84 -8.85 14.58
C ARG A 164 3.47 -9.40 15.93
N ASP A 165 4.46 -9.77 16.73
CA ASP A 165 4.21 -10.38 18.04
C ASP A 165 3.62 -9.35 19.01
N HIS A 166 4.09 -8.11 18.95
CA HIS A 166 3.56 -7.03 19.79
C HIS A 166 2.07 -6.80 19.55
N LEU A 167 1.67 -6.60 18.28
CA LEU A 167 0.27 -6.34 17.91
C LEU A 167 -0.58 -7.61 17.99
N GLY A 168 0.00 -8.77 17.68
CA GLY A 168 -0.67 -10.06 17.83
C GLY A 168 -1.07 -10.37 19.26
N GLY A 169 -0.18 -10.08 20.21
CA GLY A 169 -0.46 -10.18 21.64
C GLY A 169 -1.54 -9.18 22.10
N LEU A 170 -1.54 -7.96 21.55
CA LEU A 170 -2.51 -6.92 21.90
C LEU A 170 -3.92 -7.23 21.36
N TRP A 171 -4.03 -7.69 20.12
CA TRP A 171 -5.31 -7.87 19.42
C TRP A 171 -5.84 -9.30 19.44
N GLY A 172 -5.03 -10.27 19.83
CA GLY A 172 -5.42 -11.68 19.94
C GLY A 172 -5.73 -12.32 18.57
N CYS A 173 -5.16 -11.81 17.48
CA CYS A 173 -5.37 -12.31 16.13
C CYS A 173 -4.05 -12.35 15.33
N PRO A 174 -4.00 -13.11 14.22
CA PRO A 174 -2.86 -13.08 13.30
C PRO A 174 -2.61 -11.68 12.75
N VAL A 175 -1.33 -11.26 12.69
CA VAL A 175 -0.92 -9.95 12.16
C VAL A 175 0.02 -10.14 10.97
N ALA A 176 -0.32 -9.54 9.83
CA ALA A 176 0.57 -9.39 8.68
C ALA A 176 1.32 -8.05 8.80
N VAL A 177 2.64 -8.07 8.61
CA VAL A 177 3.48 -6.86 8.62
C VAL A 177 4.23 -6.81 7.29
N ASP A 178 4.10 -5.70 6.58
CA ASP A 178 4.76 -5.50 5.29
C ASP A 178 5.28 -4.05 5.16
N ASN A 179 6.01 -3.79 4.11
CA ASN A 179 6.33 -2.42 3.74
C ASN A 179 5.05 -1.68 3.25
N ASP A 180 4.94 -0.39 3.57
CA ASP A 180 3.79 0.46 3.22
C ASP A 180 3.55 0.55 1.71
N VAL A 181 4.62 0.61 0.89
CA VAL A 181 4.49 0.68 -0.57
C VAL A 181 4.03 -0.66 -1.15
N ASN A 182 4.45 -1.79 -0.58
CA ASN A 182 3.94 -3.11 -0.93
C ASN A 182 2.43 -3.22 -0.62
N ALA A 183 2.00 -2.71 0.53
CA ALA A 183 0.58 -2.65 0.87
C ALA A 183 -0.19 -1.78 -0.14
N MET A 184 0.32 -0.57 -0.47
CA MET A 184 -0.31 0.30 -1.48
C MET A 184 -0.42 -0.39 -2.85
N ALA A 185 0.60 -1.12 -3.29
CA ALA A 185 0.57 -1.89 -4.54
C ALA A 185 -0.53 -2.96 -4.53
N LEU A 186 -0.69 -3.67 -3.41
CA LEU A 186 -1.78 -4.65 -3.23
C LEU A 186 -3.16 -3.96 -3.24
N GLY A 187 -3.30 -2.82 -2.57
CA GLY A 187 -4.53 -2.05 -2.58
C GLY A 187 -4.98 -1.72 -4.00
N GLU A 188 -4.11 -1.12 -4.80
CA GLU A 188 -4.39 -0.78 -6.20
C GLU A 188 -4.65 -2.02 -7.08
N ARG A 189 -3.96 -3.12 -6.82
CA ARG A 189 -4.15 -4.39 -7.52
C ARG A 189 -5.53 -5.00 -7.25
N HIS A 190 -6.06 -4.86 -6.04
CA HIS A 190 -7.30 -5.52 -5.65
C HIS A 190 -8.54 -4.61 -5.73
N ALA A 191 -8.40 -3.33 -5.43
CA ALA A 191 -9.53 -2.40 -5.36
C ALA A 191 -9.39 -1.13 -6.22
N GLY A 192 -8.18 -0.82 -6.72
CA GLY A 192 -7.90 0.40 -7.46
C GLY A 192 -7.77 0.23 -8.98
N VAL A 193 -6.99 1.09 -9.60
CA VAL A 193 -6.80 1.18 -11.04
C VAL A 193 -6.16 -0.06 -11.68
N ALA A 194 -5.46 -0.88 -10.89
CA ALA A 194 -4.71 -2.04 -11.37
C ALA A 194 -5.46 -3.39 -11.21
N ARG A 195 -6.77 -3.40 -10.98
CA ARG A 195 -7.57 -4.63 -10.77
C ARG A 195 -7.48 -5.68 -11.87
N SER A 196 -7.21 -5.28 -13.08
CA SER A 196 -7.09 -6.18 -14.24
C SER A 196 -5.63 -6.51 -14.60
N THR A 197 -4.66 -6.16 -13.76
CA THR A 197 -3.23 -6.26 -14.06
C THR A 197 -2.53 -7.12 -13.03
N ASP A 198 -1.88 -8.20 -13.46
CA ASP A 198 -1.11 -9.08 -12.59
C ASP A 198 0.34 -8.63 -12.38
N ASP A 199 0.87 -7.83 -13.32
CA ASP A 199 2.24 -7.33 -13.26
C ASP A 199 2.22 -5.80 -13.21
N LEU A 200 2.48 -5.22 -12.06
CA LEU A 200 2.48 -3.78 -11.87
C LEU A 200 3.65 -3.29 -11.02
N MET A 201 4.02 -2.05 -11.24
CA MET A 201 4.88 -1.27 -10.37
C MET A 201 4.08 -0.12 -9.75
N PHE A 202 4.01 -0.07 -8.43
CA PHE A 202 3.43 1.05 -7.70
C PHE A 202 4.57 1.91 -7.14
N VAL A 203 4.68 3.15 -7.60
CA VAL A 203 5.72 4.09 -7.14
C VAL A 203 5.11 5.09 -6.17
N LYS A 204 5.47 4.98 -4.90
CA LYS A 204 5.10 5.94 -3.86
C LYS A 204 6.07 7.10 -3.84
N ILE A 205 5.54 8.32 -3.90
CA ILE A 205 6.30 9.55 -3.63
C ILE A 205 5.65 10.20 -2.41
N GLY A 206 6.20 9.92 -1.25
CA GLY A 206 5.82 10.46 0.05
C GLY A 206 6.93 11.33 0.61
N THR A 207 7.24 11.23 1.90
CA THR A 207 8.45 11.81 2.51
C THR A 207 9.69 11.33 1.77
N GLY A 208 9.76 10.02 1.47
CA GLY A 208 10.72 9.37 0.61
C GLY A 208 10.09 8.80 -0.67
N ILE A 209 10.85 7.93 -1.39
CA ILE A 209 10.43 7.27 -2.61
C ILE A 209 10.64 5.76 -2.47
N GLY A 210 9.58 4.98 -2.75
CA GLY A 210 9.63 3.52 -2.79
C GLY A 210 8.84 2.96 -3.97
N CYS A 211 9.02 1.68 -4.27
CA CYS A 211 8.29 0.96 -5.31
C CYS A 211 7.79 -0.39 -4.79
N GLY A 212 6.49 -0.61 -4.85
CA GLY A 212 5.90 -1.93 -4.69
C GLY A 212 5.85 -2.65 -6.04
N ILE A 213 6.41 -3.85 -6.10
CA ILE A 213 6.46 -4.64 -7.32
C ILE A 213 5.53 -5.82 -7.17
N VAL A 214 4.56 -5.96 -8.09
CA VAL A 214 3.66 -7.12 -8.15
C VAL A 214 3.95 -7.86 -9.44
N LEU A 215 4.19 -9.16 -9.35
CA LEU A 215 4.45 -10.05 -10.48
C LEU A 215 3.57 -11.31 -10.35
N GLY A 216 2.83 -11.64 -11.40
CA GLY A 216 1.86 -12.73 -11.37
C GLY A 216 0.83 -12.59 -10.25
N GLY A 217 0.37 -11.37 -9.97
CA GLY A 217 -0.60 -11.04 -8.93
C GLY A 217 -0.06 -11.07 -7.49
N LYS A 218 1.26 -11.25 -7.29
CA LYS A 218 1.89 -11.36 -5.97
C LYS A 218 2.98 -10.31 -5.78
N VAL A 219 3.07 -9.75 -4.57
CA VAL A 219 4.15 -8.83 -4.22
C VAL A 219 5.50 -9.54 -4.28
N TYR A 220 6.40 -8.98 -5.08
CA TYR A 220 7.79 -9.41 -5.15
C TYR A 220 8.62 -8.62 -4.14
N ARG A 221 9.01 -9.27 -3.06
CA ARG A 221 9.76 -8.64 -1.94
C ARG A 221 11.27 -8.83 -2.04
N GLY A 222 11.74 -9.67 -2.99
CA GLY A 222 13.14 -10.10 -3.03
C GLY A 222 13.51 -11.01 -1.87
N VAL A 223 14.77 -11.39 -1.79
CA VAL A 223 15.28 -12.34 -0.77
C VAL A 223 15.25 -11.73 0.64
N ALA A 224 15.61 -10.45 0.75
CA ALA A 224 15.73 -9.75 2.03
C ALA A 224 14.57 -8.79 2.34
N GLY A 225 13.51 -8.76 1.50
CA GLY A 225 12.38 -7.84 1.69
C GLY A 225 12.64 -6.41 1.20
N THR A 226 13.74 -6.16 0.48
CA THR A 226 14.17 -4.83 0.02
C THR A 226 13.92 -4.56 -1.47
N ALA A 227 13.25 -5.47 -2.18
CA ALA A 227 12.90 -5.22 -3.56
C ALA A 227 11.97 -4.00 -3.67
N GLY A 228 12.32 -3.07 -4.55
CA GLY A 228 11.56 -1.83 -4.73
C GLY A 228 12.10 -0.62 -3.96
N ASP A 229 13.23 -0.72 -3.29
CA ASP A 229 13.90 0.40 -2.62
C ASP A 229 14.61 1.34 -3.62
N ILE A 230 13.81 1.86 -4.57
CA ILE A 230 14.30 2.69 -5.69
C ILE A 230 14.71 4.09 -5.27
N GLY A 231 14.25 4.56 -4.12
CA GLY A 231 14.61 5.87 -3.57
C GLY A 231 16.09 6.02 -3.34
N HIS A 232 16.78 4.91 -3.06
CA HIS A 232 18.22 4.87 -2.80
C HIS A 232 19.08 4.51 -4.03
N ILE A 233 18.47 4.42 -5.22
CA ILE A 233 19.26 4.36 -6.47
C ILE A 233 20.05 5.67 -6.62
N ARG A 234 21.38 5.55 -6.68
CA ARG A 234 22.27 6.70 -6.86
C ARG A 234 22.21 7.19 -8.30
N LEU A 235 21.90 8.48 -8.45
CA LEU A 235 21.83 9.17 -9.75
C LEU A 235 23.12 9.95 -10.04
N ASP A 236 23.84 10.35 -9.00
CA ASP A 236 24.97 11.26 -9.08
C ASP A 236 25.90 11.02 -7.88
N ASP A 237 27.21 11.05 -8.13
CA ASP A 237 28.25 10.88 -7.10
C ASP A 237 28.47 12.15 -6.26
N TYR A 238 27.99 13.32 -6.72
CA TYR A 238 28.19 14.63 -6.09
C TYR A 238 26.87 15.33 -5.73
N GLY A 239 25.78 14.58 -5.65
CA GLY A 239 24.43 15.11 -5.38
C GLY A 239 24.16 15.43 -3.90
N PRO A 240 22.92 15.73 -3.54
CA PRO A 240 22.53 15.99 -2.16
C PRO A 240 22.68 14.74 -1.28
N THR A 241 22.97 14.97 0.02
CA THR A 241 23.03 13.90 1.01
C THR A 241 21.62 13.33 1.26
N CYS A 242 21.51 12.02 1.27
CA CYS A 242 20.29 11.26 1.57
C CYS A 242 20.19 10.94 3.06
N ALA A 243 18.98 10.70 3.54
CA ALA A 243 18.74 10.24 4.92
C ALA A 243 19.39 8.88 5.24
N CYS A 244 19.68 8.05 4.23
CA CYS A 244 20.41 6.80 4.39
C CYS A 244 21.92 6.96 4.63
N GLY A 245 22.45 8.20 4.57
CA GLY A 245 23.87 8.53 4.74
C GLY A 245 24.65 8.64 3.43
N GLU A 246 24.11 8.16 2.32
CA GLU A 246 24.73 8.21 1.00
C GLU A 246 24.45 9.54 0.27
N VAL A 247 25.15 9.77 -0.85
CA VAL A 247 25.03 10.97 -1.67
C VAL A 247 24.39 10.63 -3.01
N GLY A 248 23.53 11.53 -3.53
CA GLY A 248 22.98 11.44 -4.88
C GLY A 248 21.87 10.45 -5.09
N CYS A 249 21.23 9.94 -4.03
CA CYS A 249 20.06 9.08 -4.13
C CYS A 249 18.88 9.81 -4.79
N LEU A 250 18.03 9.10 -5.55
CA LEU A 250 16.81 9.65 -6.16
C LEU A 250 15.92 10.39 -5.14
N GLU A 251 15.72 9.81 -3.98
CA GLU A 251 14.92 10.39 -2.90
C GLU A 251 15.45 11.75 -2.42
N ALA A 252 16.77 11.91 -2.35
CA ALA A 252 17.39 13.17 -1.97
C ALA A 252 17.22 14.30 -3.00
N TYR A 253 16.82 13.94 -4.24
CA TYR A 253 16.45 14.90 -5.29
C TYR A 253 14.94 15.18 -5.35
N PHE A 254 14.07 14.21 -5.03
CA PHE A 254 12.65 14.40 -5.31
C PHE A 254 11.68 13.77 -4.28
N GLY A 255 12.15 13.26 -3.15
CA GLY A 255 11.24 12.92 -2.05
C GLY A 255 10.54 14.16 -1.48
N GLY A 256 9.46 13.98 -0.74
CA GLY A 256 8.75 15.09 -0.11
C GLY A 256 9.64 15.92 0.82
N ALA A 257 10.59 15.29 1.50
CA ALA A 257 11.59 15.98 2.30
C ALA A 257 12.54 16.85 1.45
N ALA A 258 12.93 16.36 0.27
CA ALA A 258 13.74 17.11 -0.69
C ALA A 258 12.98 18.31 -1.24
N LEU A 259 11.72 18.14 -1.63
CA LEU A 259 10.85 19.22 -2.08
C LEU A 259 10.65 20.30 -1.00
N ALA A 260 10.47 19.92 0.26
CA ALA A 260 10.37 20.85 1.37
C ALA A 260 11.65 21.66 1.57
N ARG A 261 12.81 20.99 1.57
CA ARG A 261 14.14 21.62 1.66
C ARG A 261 14.38 22.62 0.52
N ASP A 262 14.14 22.20 -0.71
CA ASP A 262 14.42 23.00 -1.90
C ASP A 262 13.40 24.13 -2.07
N GLY A 263 12.14 23.89 -1.69
CA GLY A 263 11.11 24.93 -1.59
C GLY A 263 11.47 26.02 -0.58
N LEU A 264 11.98 25.65 0.59
CA LEU A 264 12.47 26.61 1.58
C LEU A 264 13.68 27.41 1.04
N ALA A 265 14.56 26.78 0.28
CA ALA A 265 15.68 27.46 -0.38
C ALA A 265 15.19 28.48 -1.42
N LEU A 266 14.13 28.17 -2.20
CA LEU A 266 13.49 29.11 -3.11
C LEU A 266 12.87 30.31 -2.36
N ALA A 267 12.19 30.06 -1.24
CA ALA A 267 11.62 31.10 -0.40
C ALA A 267 12.71 32.07 0.11
N ARG A 268 13.75 31.52 0.73
CA ARG A 268 14.87 32.30 1.29
C ARG A 268 15.67 33.10 0.26
N SER A 269 15.78 32.59 -0.97
CA SER A 269 16.49 33.30 -2.06
C SER A 269 15.61 34.28 -2.84
N GLY A 270 14.36 34.48 -2.44
CA GLY A 270 13.42 35.36 -3.12
C GLY A 270 12.99 34.89 -4.52
N ARG A 271 13.23 33.61 -4.85
CA ARG A 271 12.86 33.02 -6.15
C ARG A 271 11.44 32.47 -6.20
N SER A 272 10.72 32.50 -5.09
CA SER A 272 9.31 32.15 -4.99
C SER A 272 8.65 33.05 -3.96
N ALA A 273 7.79 33.96 -4.42
CA ALA A 273 7.00 34.82 -3.55
C ALA A 273 6.00 34.01 -2.71
N HIS A 274 5.32 33.04 -3.33
CA HIS A 274 4.37 32.16 -2.67
C HIS A 274 4.98 31.40 -1.48
N LEU A 275 6.16 30.78 -1.69
CA LEU A 275 6.84 30.04 -0.63
C LEU A 275 7.46 30.97 0.42
N ALA A 276 7.83 32.20 0.03
CA ALA A 276 8.31 33.21 0.97
C ALA A 276 7.22 33.64 1.95
N GLU A 277 5.97 33.80 1.50
CA GLU A 277 4.81 34.08 2.36
C GLU A 277 4.61 32.95 3.39
N VAL A 278 4.58 31.67 2.95
CA VAL A 278 4.48 30.49 3.86
C VAL A 278 5.59 30.50 4.90
N ALA A 279 6.83 30.80 4.50
CA ALA A 279 7.97 30.81 5.40
C ALA A 279 7.96 32.01 6.37
N ALA A 280 7.39 33.16 5.96
CA ALA A 280 7.29 34.37 6.78
C ALA A 280 6.29 34.22 7.94
N ASP A 281 5.22 33.45 7.75
CA ASP A 281 4.23 33.14 8.79
C ASP A 281 4.74 32.15 9.86
N GLY A 282 6.03 31.83 9.85
CA GLY A 282 6.67 30.89 10.77
C GLY A 282 6.35 29.42 10.47
N GLY A 283 5.68 29.14 9.36
CA GLY A 283 5.37 27.81 8.89
C GLY A 283 6.56 27.08 8.27
N ALA A 284 6.65 25.78 8.47
CA ALA A 284 7.59 24.96 7.71
C ALA A 284 7.07 24.78 6.28
N VAL A 285 7.90 25.10 5.29
CA VAL A 285 7.56 24.82 3.87
C VAL A 285 7.51 23.30 3.67
N THR A 286 6.42 22.82 3.12
CA THR A 286 6.17 21.39 2.84
C THR A 286 6.15 21.11 1.33
N ALA A 287 6.21 19.83 0.94
CA ALA A 287 5.99 19.43 -0.45
C ALA A 287 4.62 19.86 -0.99
N ARG A 288 3.59 19.90 -0.13
CA ARG A 288 2.25 20.38 -0.47
C ARG A 288 2.24 21.87 -0.82
N ASP A 289 3.03 22.68 -0.11
CA ASP A 289 3.15 24.10 -0.39
C ASP A 289 3.87 24.34 -1.72
N VAL A 290 4.92 23.55 -2.02
CA VAL A 290 5.56 23.56 -3.34
C VAL A 290 4.55 23.23 -4.44
N GLY A 291 3.67 22.23 -4.21
CA GLY A 291 2.60 21.89 -5.14
C GLY A 291 1.60 23.03 -5.36
N ARG A 292 1.16 23.70 -4.29
CA ARG A 292 0.26 24.85 -4.37
C ARG A 292 0.89 26.02 -5.12
N ALA A 293 2.16 26.33 -4.82
CA ALA A 293 2.92 27.36 -5.52
C ALA A 293 3.04 27.04 -7.02
N ALA A 294 3.34 25.79 -7.38
CA ALA A 294 3.41 25.37 -8.78
C ALA A 294 2.06 25.48 -9.49
N ALA A 295 0.96 25.07 -8.83
CA ALA A 295 -0.41 25.21 -9.35
C ALA A 295 -0.80 26.68 -9.56
N ALA A 296 -0.28 27.59 -8.74
CA ALA A 296 -0.44 29.04 -8.90
C ALA A 296 0.50 29.65 -9.97
N GLY A 297 1.33 28.83 -10.63
CA GLY A 297 2.22 29.28 -11.71
C GLY A 297 3.59 29.77 -11.24
N ASP A 298 3.97 29.54 -9.97
CA ASP A 298 5.29 29.89 -9.46
C ASP A 298 6.38 29.13 -10.23
N PHE A 299 7.22 29.87 -10.93
CA PHE A 299 8.23 29.31 -11.84
C PHE A 299 9.26 28.44 -11.11
N GLY A 300 9.67 28.83 -9.90
CA GLY A 300 10.63 28.06 -9.08
C GLY A 300 10.06 26.71 -8.68
N ALA A 301 8.82 26.71 -8.18
CA ALA A 301 8.12 25.49 -7.77
C ALA A 301 7.83 24.55 -8.97
N VAL A 302 7.39 25.11 -10.10
CA VAL A 302 7.19 24.35 -11.36
C VAL A 302 8.47 23.65 -11.78
N ASN A 303 9.63 24.33 -11.71
CA ASN A 303 10.91 23.73 -12.10
C ASN A 303 11.35 22.62 -11.14
N LEU A 304 11.10 22.74 -9.82
CA LEU A 304 11.39 21.66 -8.88
C LEU A 304 10.60 20.38 -9.25
N ILE A 305 9.32 20.53 -9.57
CA ILE A 305 8.46 19.38 -9.96
C ILE A 305 8.93 18.77 -11.28
N ARG A 306 9.27 19.60 -12.28
CA ARG A 306 9.76 19.14 -13.58
C ARG A 306 11.07 18.38 -13.48
N ASP A 307 12.04 18.95 -12.77
CA ASP A 307 13.36 18.33 -12.61
C ASP A 307 13.27 17.02 -11.84
N GLY A 308 12.47 16.99 -10.77
CA GLY A 308 12.21 15.79 -10.00
C GLY A 308 11.47 14.71 -10.80
N GLY A 309 10.39 15.09 -11.49
CA GLY A 309 9.63 14.19 -12.35
C GLY A 309 10.46 13.57 -13.47
N ARG A 310 11.37 14.36 -14.07
CA ARG A 310 12.31 13.86 -15.08
C ARG A 310 13.30 12.84 -14.50
N ARG A 311 13.90 13.12 -13.31
CA ARG A 311 14.82 12.18 -12.63
C ARG A 311 14.10 10.87 -12.24
N LEU A 312 12.91 10.98 -11.66
CA LEU A 312 12.06 9.83 -11.35
C LEU A 312 11.74 9.02 -12.59
N GLY A 313 11.31 9.68 -13.67
CA GLY A 313 11.01 9.03 -14.93
C GLY A 313 12.23 8.33 -15.58
N GLN A 314 13.44 8.81 -15.36
CA GLN A 314 14.68 8.12 -15.80
C GLN A 314 14.87 6.79 -15.06
N VAL A 315 14.66 6.77 -13.74
CA VAL A 315 14.74 5.53 -12.95
C VAL A 315 13.62 4.56 -13.37
N ILE A 316 12.38 5.06 -13.47
CA ILE A 316 11.24 4.23 -13.92
C ILE A 316 11.50 3.64 -15.30
N ALA A 317 12.09 4.40 -16.24
CA ALA A 317 12.44 3.89 -17.58
C ALA A 317 13.38 2.69 -17.53
N SER A 318 14.39 2.74 -16.65
CA SER A 318 15.32 1.61 -16.46
C SER A 318 14.59 0.39 -15.88
N LEU A 319 13.71 0.61 -14.92
CA LEU A 319 12.92 -0.46 -14.30
C LEU A 319 11.89 -1.05 -15.28
N VAL A 320 11.24 -0.24 -16.10
CA VAL A 320 10.33 -0.69 -17.17
C VAL A 320 11.08 -1.60 -18.15
N CYS A 321 12.31 -1.24 -18.54
CA CYS A 321 13.12 -2.10 -19.40
C CYS A 321 13.55 -3.41 -18.72
N PHE A 322 13.70 -3.41 -17.39
CA PHE A 322 14.16 -4.57 -16.63
C PHE A 322 13.01 -5.51 -16.21
N ILE A 323 11.90 -4.95 -15.71
CA ILE A 323 10.76 -5.71 -15.16
C ILE A 323 9.70 -5.96 -16.24
N ASN A 324 9.52 -5.03 -17.19
CA ASN A 324 8.47 -5.04 -18.21
C ASN A 324 7.05 -5.16 -17.61
N PRO A 325 6.62 -4.25 -16.73
CA PRO A 325 5.32 -4.32 -16.07
C PRO A 325 4.18 -4.04 -17.06
N GLY A 326 3.00 -4.55 -16.74
CA GLY A 326 1.76 -4.23 -17.49
C GLY A 326 1.20 -2.83 -17.14
N MET A 327 1.60 -2.24 -16.00
CA MET A 327 1.15 -0.92 -15.54
C MET A 327 2.17 -0.30 -14.58
N VAL A 328 2.29 1.04 -14.59
CA VAL A 328 2.97 1.83 -13.55
C VAL A 328 1.94 2.74 -12.89
N VAL A 329 1.77 2.60 -11.58
CA VAL A 329 0.89 3.45 -10.76
C VAL A 329 1.75 4.38 -9.92
N ILE A 330 1.45 5.68 -9.91
CA ILE A 330 2.14 6.69 -9.10
C ILE A 330 1.22 7.15 -8.00
N GLY A 331 1.65 6.99 -6.74
CA GLY A 331 0.87 7.34 -5.55
C GLY A 331 1.70 8.06 -4.48
N GLY A 332 1.12 8.21 -3.31
CA GLY A 332 1.69 8.96 -2.19
C GLY A 332 1.36 10.46 -2.23
N GLY A 333 1.67 11.17 -1.13
CA GLY A 333 1.26 12.56 -0.97
C GLY A 333 1.79 13.54 -2.03
N VAL A 334 2.98 13.28 -2.57
CA VAL A 334 3.58 14.10 -3.65
C VAL A 334 2.92 13.82 -5.01
N ALA A 335 2.30 12.65 -5.21
CA ALA A 335 1.55 12.37 -6.44
C ALA A 335 0.35 13.33 -6.63
N GLN A 336 -0.15 13.94 -5.55
CA GLN A 336 -1.18 14.99 -5.60
C GLN A 336 -0.73 16.27 -6.32
N LEU A 337 0.57 16.42 -6.65
CA LEU A 337 1.05 17.43 -7.59
C LEU A 337 0.48 17.26 -9.00
N GLY A 338 -0.13 16.12 -9.27
CA GLY A 338 -1.09 15.90 -10.35
C GLY A 338 -0.46 15.74 -11.72
N HIS A 339 -1.18 16.27 -12.72
CA HIS A 339 -0.88 16.01 -14.13
C HIS A 339 0.49 16.50 -14.60
N GLN A 340 1.04 17.54 -14.00
CA GLN A 340 2.34 18.07 -14.38
C GLN A 340 3.47 17.07 -14.07
N LEU A 341 3.47 16.50 -12.86
CA LEU A 341 4.39 15.44 -12.48
C LEU A 341 4.26 14.23 -13.40
N LEU A 342 3.00 13.77 -13.61
CA LEU A 342 2.71 12.61 -14.46
C LEU A 342 3.18 12.81 -15.90
N ALA A 343 3.02 14.02 -16.45
CA ALA A 343 3.47 14.36 -17.81
C ALA A 343 5.00 14.28 -17.95
N GLU A 344 5.75 14.78 -16.96
CA GLU A 344 7.22 14.71 -16.98
C GLU A 344 7.73 13.26 -16.84
N VAL A 345 7.10 12.47 -15.95
CA VAL A 345 7.44 11.05 -15.80
C VAL A 345 7.16 10.29 -17.11
N ARG A 346 5.95 10.42 -17.67
CA ARG A 346 5.60 9.78 -18.95
C ARG A 346 6.55 10.16 -20.08
N SER A 347 6.84 11.45 -20.21
CA SER A 347 7.76 11.97 -21.23
C SER A 347 9.17 11.35 -21.07
N ALA A 348 9.68 11.22 -19.85
CA ALA A 348 10.99 10.63 -19.60
C ALA A 348 11.00 9.12 -19.90
N VAL A 349 9.96 8.38 -19.48
CA VAL A 349 9.84 6.93 -19.69
C VAL A 349 9.72 6.62 -21.19
N TYR A 350 8.77 7.25 -21.88
CA TYR A 350 8.52 6.96 -23.31
C TYR A 350 9.68 7.33 -24.22
N ARG A 351 10.48 8.33 -23.86
CA ARG A 351 11.68 8.70 -24.65
C ARG A 351 12.88 7.79 -24.41
N ARG A 352 12.96 7.10 -23.27
CA ARG A 352 14.13 6.33 -22.84
C ARG A 352 13.96 4.83 -22.95
N SER A 353 12.73 4.36 -23.08
CA SER A 353 12.41 2.94 -23.20
C SER A 353 12.13 2.55 -24.64
N LEU A 354 12.34 1.27 -24.95
CA LEU A 354 12.03 0.73 -26.26
C LEU A 354 10.51 0.79 -26.53
N PRO A 355 10.06 1.07 -27.78
CA PRO A 355 8.64 1.10 -28.12
C PRO A 355 7.89 -0.18 -27.76
N LEU A 356 8.52 -1.34 -27.84
CA LEU A 356 7.93 -2.61 -27.45
C LEU A 356 7.55 -2.67 -25.95
N ALA A 357 8.37 -2.06 -25.08
CA ALA A 357 8.11 -2.03 -23.64
C ALA A 357 7.10 -0.95 -23.24
N THR A 358 6.87 0.07 -24.06
CA THR A 358 6.06 1.24 -23.68
C THR A 358 4.84 1.47 -24.55
N GLY A 359 4.69 0.77 -25.68
CA GLY A 359 3.61 1.01 -26.65
C GLY A 359 2.20 0.91 -26.05
N ASN A 360 2.01 0.03 -25.07
CA ASN A 360 0.75 -0.15 -24.36
C ASN A 360 0.91 -0.02 -22.81
N LEU A 361 1.97 0.60 -22.33
CA LEU A 361 2.22 0.74 -20.89
C LEU A 361 1.47 1.95 -20.32
N PRO A 362 0.38 1.77 -19.57
CA PRO A 362 -0.24 2.86 -18.85
C PRO A 362 0.65 3.28 -17.67
N ILE A 363 0.89 4.59 -17.55
CA ILE A 363 1.50 5.22 -16.39
C ILE A 363 0.44 6.16 -15.83
N VAL A 364 -0.11 5.85 -14.67
CA VAL A 364 -1.31 6.50 -14.14
C VAL A 364 -1.13 6.91 -12.68
N LEU A 365 -2.00 7.80 -12.20
CA LEU A 365 -2.07 8.11 -10.77
C LEU A 365 -2.88 7.04 -10.04
N SER A 366 -2.56 6.85 -8.77
CA SER A 366 -3.32 6.02 -7.83
C SER A 366 -4.78 6.49 -7.77
N GLU A 367 -5.71 5.56 -7.88
CA GLU A 367 -7.15 5.80 -7.75
C GLU A 367 -7.57 5.83 -6.27
N LEU A 368 -6.98 4.96 -5.46
CA LEU A 368 -7.32 4.83 -4.03
C LEU A 368 -6.69 5.92 -3.15
N GLY A 369 -5.65 6.59 -3.62
CA GLY A 369 -5.00 7.66 -2.86
C GLY A 369 -4.54 7.22 -1.47
N GLU A 370 -5.08 7.87 -0.42
CA GLU A 370 -4.71 7.61 0.97
C GLU A 370 -5.22 6.27 1.52
N THR A 371 -6.22 5.66 0.87
CA THR A 371 -6.77 4.36 1.33
C THR A 371 -6.03 3.16 0.73
N ALA A 372 -5.15 3.35 -0.25
CA ALA A 372 -4.42 2.26 -0.90
C ALA A 372 -3.66 1.37 0.10
N GLY A 373 -2.96 2.00 1.06
CA GLY A 373 -2.18 1.30 2.08
C GLY A 373 -3.04 0.45 3.01
N VAL A 374 -4.13 1.00 3.55
CA VAL A 374 -5.02 0.25 4.46
C VAL A 374 -5.76 -0.87 3.73
N ILE A 375 -6.19 -0.68 2.48
CA ILE A 375 -6.82 -1.74 1.70
C ILE A 375 -5.84 -2.89 1.45
N GLY A 376 -4.62 -2.59 1.03
CA GLY A 376 -3.60 -3.63 0.82
C GLY A 376 -3.15 -4.31 2.11
N ALA A 377 -3.09 -3.60 3.24
CA ALA A 377 -2.85 -4.19 4.54
C ALA A 377 -3.97 -5.17 4.94
N ALA A 378 -5.25 -4.84 4.65
CA ALA A 378 -6.38 -5.74 4.86
C ALA A 378 -6.26 -7.02 4.02
N TRP A 379 -5.87 -6.90 2.74
CA TRP A 379 -5.61 -8.05 1.87
C TRP A 379 -4.50 -8.94 2.41
N SER A 380 -3.36 -8.36 2.82
CA SER A 380 -2.26 -9.11 3.45
C SER A 380 -2.70 -9.81 4.74
N ALA A 381 -3.56 -9.16 5.54
CA ALA A 381 -4.11 -9.72 6.76
C ALA A 381 -5.02 -10.93 6.50
N THR A 382 -5.95 -10.81 5.55
CA THR A 382 -6.85 -11.91 5.18
C THR A 382 -6.10 -13.07 4.55
N ASP A 383 -5.10 -12.81 3.70
CA ASP A 383 -4.24 -13.86 3.15
C ASP A 383 -3.55 -14.65 4.28
N ARG A 384 -3.02 -13.94 5.29
CA ARG A 384 -2.39 -14.59 6.44
C ARG A 384 -3.39 -15.38 7.28
N ALA A 385 -4.59 -14.85 7.53
CA ALA A 385 -5.63 -15.52 8.31
C ALA A 385 -6.20 -16.75 7.60
N PHE A 386 -6.29 -16.71 6.26
CA PHE A 386 -6.81 -17.81 5.46
C PHE A 386 -5.73 -18.84 5.08
N THR A 387 -4.46 -18.55 5.35
CA THR A 387 -3.38 -19.51 5.15
C THR A 387 -3.31 -20.47 6.33
N LEU A 388 -2.96 -21.73 6.05
CA LEU A 388 -2.72 -22.75 7.05
C LEU A 388 -1.76 -22.25 8.14
N SER A 389 -2.16 -22.44 9.40
CA SER A 389 -1.24 -22.29 10.51
C SER A 389 -0.18 -23.40 10.40
N SER A 390 1.06 -23.02 10.05
CA SER A 390 2.21 -23.93 10.01
C SER A 390 2.63 -24.34 11.39
#